data_10f787d276a1204dc9994a0564ec74a1
#
_entry.id   10f787d276a1204dc9994a0564ec74a1
#
_cell.length_a   1.000
_cell.length_b   1.000
_cell.length_c   1.000
_cell.angle_alpha   90.00
_cell.angle_beta   90.00
_cell.angle_gamma   90.00
#
_symmetry.space_group_name_H-M   'P 1'
#
loop_
_entity.id
_entity.type
_entity.pdbx_description
1 polymer ?
#
loop_
_entity_poly.entity_id
_entity_poly.type
_entity_poly.pdbx_seq_one_letter_code
_entity_poly.pdbx_strand_id
1 'polypeptide(L)'
;AIKAKNSHHHVVFRSTMLPGSTRSIVDEKLKDAVDSGLADIFYYPEFLRESTAVKDFEVPSLAVVGSVDGSRPPENLMNDLFGTYGEQGTPACVVNWNTAEMIKYACNAFHAAKITFANEIGRVGKQLDIDSKVVMHMLCEDKRLNISPYYMRPGNPFGGSCLPKDVRALTDKARTTGVHIPLLENLLSSNERHLQSLLSLIEATGKREAVILGLSFKSNTDDLRESPMVDVAQYLLGHGYDVRIYDPALNLAALVGANKRVIDVRMPHLAKLLQGDIATALGKDGVVIAAQKSSIDDLKPHVTENHHFIDVNGWTELQELPSNYEGFCW
;
A
#
# COMPACT_ATOMS: atom_id res chain seq x y z
N ALA A 1 -26.09 -30.86 -10.07
CA ALA A 1 -25.53 -31.35 -11.34
C ALA A 1 -24.25 -32.17 -11.09
N ILE A 2 -23.20 -31.60 -10.41
CA ILE A 2 -21.89 -32.25 -10.18
C ILE A 2 -22.05 -33.63 -9.48
N LYS A 3 -22.74 -33.67 -8.34
CA LYS A 3 -23.03 -34.94 -7.61
C LYS A 3 -23.78 -35.97 -8.48
N ALA A 4 -24.73 -35.52 -9.32
CA ALA A 4 -25.48 -36.40 -10.17
C ALA A 4 -24.64 -37.01 -11.30
N LYS A 5 -23.62 -36.32 -11.77
CA LYS A 5 -22.67 -36.84 -12.77
C LYS A 5 -21.65 -37.80 -12.17
N ASN A 6 -21.40 -37.70 -10.87
CA ASN A 6 -20.40 -38.50 -10.15
C ASN A 6 -19.03 -38.52 -10.84
N SER A 7 -18.62 -37.38 -11.33
CA SER A 7 -17.30 -37.14 -11.99
C SER A 7 -16.68 -35.85 -11.48
N HIS A 8 -15.36 -35.80 -11.48
CA HIS A 8 -14.60 -34.63 -11.07
C HIS A 8 -14.77 -33.47 -12.06
N HIS A 9 -14.87 -32.24 -11.52
CA HIS A 9 -15.05 -31.00 -12.30
C HIS A 9 -14.17 -29.88 -11.76
N HIS A 10 -13.58 -29.11 -12.64
CA HIS A 10 -13.04 -27.80 -12.30
C HIS A 10 -14.14 -26.75 -12.50
N VAL A 11 -14.48 -26.03 -11.43
CA VAL A 11 -15.49 -24.97 -11.45
C VAL A 11 -14.77 -23.63 -11.38
N VAL A 12 -14.94 -22.80 -12.42
CA VAL A 12 -14.27 -21.50 -12.54
C VAL A 12 -15.30 -20.39 -12.46
N PHE A 13 -15.23 -19.58 -11.39
CA PHE A 13 -16.03 -18.35 -11.30
C PHE A 13 -15.31 -17.21 -12.04
N ARG A 14 -16.07 -16.45 -12.84
CA ARG A 14 -15.53 -15.36 -13.65
C ARG A 14 -16.17 -14.01 -13.39
N SER A 15 -17.37 -13.96 -12.83
CA SER A 15 -18.06 -12.70 -12.52
C SER A 15 -17.28 -11.88 -11.50
N THR A 16 -17.40 -10.56 -11.56
CA THR A 16 -16.86 -9.66 -10.53
C THR A 16 -17.53 -9.95 -9.19
N MET A 17 -16.75 -10.34 -8.20
CA MET A 17 -17.22 -10.74 -6.88
C MET A 17 -16.39 -10.04 -5.79
N LEU A 18 -17.04 -9.62 -4.70
CA LEU A 18 -16.36 -9.02 -3.55
C LEU A 18 -15.44 -10.05 -2.87
N PRO A 19 -14.32 -9.62 -2.27
CA PRO A 19 -13.46 -10.49 -1.49
C PRO A 19 -14.25 -11.30 -0.45
N GLY A 20 -14.05 -12.64 -0.46
CA GLY A 20 -14.78 -13.59 0.36
C GLY A 20 -16.00 -14.22 -0.30
N SER A 21 -16.47 -13.72 -1.45
CA SER A 21 -17.65 -14.24 -2.13
C SER A 21 -17.47 -15.68 -2.61
N THR A 22 -16.33 -16.02 -3.19
CA THR A 22 -16.01 -17.38 -3.62
C THR A 22 -16.10 -18.34 -2.44
N ARG A 23 -15.51 -17.97 -1.30
CA ARG A 23 -15.56 -18.77 -0.06
C ARG A 23 -17.00 -19.00 0.38
N SER A 24 -17.81 -17.94 0.48
CA SER A 24 -19.22 -18.06 0.88
C SER A 24 -20.02 -18.98 -0.04
N ILE A 25 -19.83 -18.86 -1.36
CA ILE A 25 -20.53 -19.74 -2.34
C ILE A 25 -20.10 -21.19 -2.17
N VAL A 26 -18.81 -21.44 -1.96
CA VAL A 26 -18.30 -22.80 -1.72
C VAL A 26 -18.92 -23.39 -0.46
N ASP A 27 -18.84 -22.67 0.66
CA ASP A 27 -19.32 -23.14 1.95
C ASP A 27 -20.84 -23.39 1.95
N GLU A 28 -21.62 -22.55 1.27
CA GLU A 28 -23.07 -22.65 1.24
C GLU A 28 -23.61 -23.63 0.20
N LYS A 29 -22.98 -23.77 -0.97
CA LYS A 29 -23.55 -24.46 -2.12
C LYS A 29 -22.72 -25.61 -2.67
N LEU A 30 -21.40 -25.58 -2.49
CA LEU A 30 -20.48 -26.51 -3.14
C LEU A 30 -19.67 -27.35 -2.15
N LYS A 31 -19.81 -27.09 -0.85
CA LYS A 31 -19.04 -27.75 0.20
C LYS A 31 -19.00 -29.25 0.05
N ASP A 32 -20.16 -29.89 -0.10
CA ASP A 32 -20.23 -31.33 -0.24
C ASP A 32 -19.54 -31.90 -1.49
N ALA A 33 -19.53 -31.11 -2.60
CA ALA A 33 -18.86 -31.53 -3.83
C ALA A 33 -17.34 -31.43 -3.68
N VAL A 34 -16.88 -30.39 -2.97
CA VAL A 34 -15.47 -30.20 -2.65
C VAL A 34 -14.98 -31.24 -1.66
N ASP A 35 -15.68 -31.42 -0.55
CA ASP A 35 -15.32 -32.39 0.50
C ASP A 35 -15.28 -33.84 -0.03
N SER A 36 -16.11 -34.15 -1.03
CA SER A 36 -16.12 -35.47 -1.69
C SER A 36 -15.11 -35.61 -2.83
N GLY A 37 -14.30 -34.61 -3.11
CA GLY A 37 -13.32 -34.61 -4.19
C GLY A 37 -13.92 -34.57 -5.60
N LEU A 38 -15.21 -34.18 -5.74
CA LEU A 38 -15.88 -34.06 -7.03
C LEU A 38 -15.75 -32.67 -7.67
N ALA A 39 -15.25 -31.68 -6.94
CA ALA A 39 -15.06 -30.35 -7.50
C ALA A 39 -13.82 -29.63 -6.91
N ASP A 40 -13.00 -29.08 -7.78
CA ASP A 40 -12.04 -28.04 -7.45
C ASP A 40 -12.58 -26.69 -7.90
N ILE A 41 -12.39 -25.67 -7.07
CA ILE A 41 -12.95 -24.35 -7.31
C ILE A 41 -11.85 -23.35 -7.56
N PHE A 42 -12.01 -22.57 -8.63
CA PHE A 42 -11.10 -21.50 -9.03
C PHE A 42 -11.87 -20.22 -9.29
N TYR A 43 -11.19 -19.09 -9.11
CA TYR A 43 -11.69 -17.78 -9.47
C TYR A 43 -10.77 -17.15 -10.53
N TYR A 44 -11.33 -16.83 -11.69
CA TYR A 44 -10.62 -16.21 -12.81
C TYR A 44 -11.33 -14.92 -13.22
N PRO A 45 -10.98 -13.76 -12.58
CA PRO A 45 -11.61 -12.49 -12.92
C PRO A 45 -11.36 -12.11 -14.39
N GLU A 46 -12.34 -11.46 -14.99
CA GLU A 46 -12.21 -10.91 -16.33
C GLU A 46 -11.76 -9.43 -16.26
N PHE A 47 -10.94 -9.00 -17.22
CA PHE A 47 -10.47 -7.61 -17.40
C PHE A 47 -10.84 -7.09 -18.78
N LEU A 48 -12.02 -7.49 -19.26
CA LEU A 48 -12.51 -7.22 -20.62
C LEU A 48 -13.12 -5.82 -20.69
N ARG A 49 -12.92 -5.16 -21.84
CA ARG A 49 -13.60 -3.90 -22.19
C ARG A 49 -14.68 -4.18 -23.21
N GLU A 50 -15.86 -3.57 -23.05
CA GLU A 50 -17.04 -3.85 -23.88
C GLU A 50 -16.76 -3.79 -25.40
N SER A 51 -16.02 -2.81 -25.88
CA SER A 51 -15.75 -2.65 -27.31
C SER A 51 -14.65 -3.56 -27.87
N THR A 52 -13.82 -4.17 -27.00
CA THR A 52 -12.64 -4.95 -27.37
C THR A 52 -12.56 -6.29 -26.65
N ALA A 53 -13.69 -6.78 -26.12
CA ALA A 53 -13.74 -7.94 -25.22
C ALA A 53 -13.10 -9.21 -25.81
N VAL A 54 -13.29 -9.48 -27.10
CA VAL A 54 -12.68 -10.65 -27.77
C VAL A 54 -11.16 -10.51 -27.79
N LYS A 55 -10.65 -9.35 -28.23
CA LYS A 55 -9.21 -9.08 -28.25
C LYS A 55 -8.59 -9.10 -26.83
N ASP A 56 -9.29 -8.50 -25.85
CA ASP A 56 -8.84 -8.49 -24.47
C ASP A 56 -8.87 -9.89 -23.84
N PHE A 57 -9.74 -10.77 -24.33
CA PHE A 57 -9.75 -12.17 -23.96
C PHE A 57 -8.60 -12.95 -24.59
N GLU A 58 -8.31 -12.72 -25.88
CA GLU A 58 -7.21 -13.37 -26.59
C GLU A 58 -5.83 -12.91 -26.11
N VAL A 59 -5.69 -11.62 -25.74
CA VAL A 59 -4.45 -11.03 -25.27
C VAL A 59 -4.73 -10.18 -24.02
N PRO A 60 -4.90 -10.79 -22.83
CA PRO A 60 -5.21 -10.08 -21.63
C PRO A 60 -4.03 -9.24 -21.15
N SER A 61 -4.33 -8.00 -20.72
CA SER A 61 -3.33 -7.13 -20.09
C SER A 61 -2.93 -7.61 -18.70
N LEU A 62 -3.77 -8.42 -18.07
CA LEU A 62 -3.57 -8.99 -16.74
C LEU A 62 -4.24 -10.38 -16.69
N ALA A 63 -3.47 -11.40 -16.31
CA ALA A 63 -3.93 -12.76 -16.10
C ALA A 63 -3.80 -13.13 -14.62
N VAL A 64 -4.94 -13.40 -13.96
CA VAL A 64 -4.98 -13.72 -12.52
C VAL A 64 -5.87 -14.94 -12.32
N VAL A 65 -5.40 -15.91 -11.55
CA VAL A 65 -6.22 -17.05 -11.12
C VAL A 65 -6.10 -17.24 -9.61
N GLY A 66 -7.24 -17.40 -8.95
CA GLY A 66 -7.35 -17.67 -7.52
C GLY A 66 -7.69 -19.13 -7.26
N SER A 67 -6.98 -19.75 -6.35
CA SER A 67 -7.31 -21.05 -5.72
C SER A 67 -7.61 -20.86 -4.23
N VAL A 68 -7.94 -21.92 -3.52
CA VAL A 68 -8.30 -21.82 -2.10
C VAL A 68 -7.17 -21.29 -1.23
N ASP A 69 -5.95 -21.67 -1.53
CA ASP A 69 -4.71 -21.40 -0.77
C ASP A 69 -3.63 -20.67 -1.58
N GLY A 70 -3.92 -20.32 -2.83
CA GLY A 70 -2.93 -19.72 -3.74
C GLY A 70 -2.05 -20.74 -4.45
N SER A 71 -2.33 -22.04 -4.33
CA SER A 71 -1.62 -23.08 -5.08
C SER A 71 -1.96 -23.01 -6.57
N ARG A 72 -0.98 -23.42 -7.41
CA ARG A 72 -1.15 -23.42 -8.86
C ARG A 72 -2.22 -24.44 -9.28
N PRO A 73 -3.21 -24.05 -10.07
CA PRO A 73 -4.19 -24.97 -10.65
C PRO A 73 -3.52 -26.06 -11.52
N PRO A 74 -4.21 -27.19 -11.77
CA PRO A 74 -3.71 -28.23 -12.67
C PRO A 74 -3.34 -27.66 -14.07
N GLU A 75 -2.29 -28.21 -14.69
CA GLU A 75 -1.73 -27.68 -15.93
C GLU A 75 -2.74 -27.72 -17.09
N ASN A 76 -3.59 -28.75 -17.17
CA ASN A 76 -4.66 -28.82 -18.16
C ASN A 76 -5.65 -27.65 -18.01
N LEU A 77 -6.03 -27.27 -16.78
CA LEU A 77 -6.88 -26.11 -16.55
C LEU A 77 -6.17 -24.81 -16.90
N MET A 78 -4.87 -24.69 -16.52
CA MET A 78 -4.08 -23.52 -16.89
C MET A 78 -3.98 -23.36 -18.39
N ASN A 79 -3.80 -24.45 -19.13
CA ASN A 79 -3.80 -24.45 -20.59
C ASN A 79 -5.16 -24.08 -21.18
N ASP A 80 -6.26 -24.56 -20.60
CA ASP A 80 -7.61 -24.21 -21.03
C ASP A 80 -7.93 -22.71 -20.79
N LEU A 81 -7.43 -22.14 -19.69
CA LEU A 81 -7.67 -20.74 -19.33
C LEU A 81 -6.70 -19.78 -20.05
N PHE A 82 -5.45 -20.18 -20.26
CA PHE A 82 -4.36 -19.32 -20.69
C PHE A 82 -3.53 -19.86 -21.87
N GLY A 83 -3.91 -20.98 -22.47
CA GLY A 83 -3.10 -21.78 -23.40
C GLY A 83 -2.51 -21.04 -24.61
N THR A 84 -3.13 -19.95 -25.03
CA THR A 84 -2.62 -19.10 -26.10
C THR A 84 -1.75 -17.93 -25.59
N TYR A 85 -1.75 -17.68 -24.26
CA TYR A 85 -1.08 -16.51 -23.66
C TYR A 85 0.32 -16.80 -23.15
N GLY A 86 0.59 -18.07 -22.73
CA GLY A 86 1.90 -18.49 -22.21
C GLY A 86 3.05 -18.27 -23.18
N GLU A 87 2.76 -18.33 -24.48
CA GLU A 87 3.73 -18.06 -25.54
C GLU A 87 3.90 -16.56 -25.88
N GLN A 88 2.95 -15.69 -25.49
CA GLN A 88 2.92 -14.28 -25.86
C GLN A 88 3.17 -13.29 -24.69
N GLY A 89 3.48 -13.76 -23.48
CA GLY A 89 4.20 -12.93 -22.56
C GLY A 89 3.48 -12.33 -21.35
N THR A 90 2.20 -12.60 -21.04
CA THR A 90 1.61 -12.19 -19.76
C THR A 90 1.59 -13.38 -18.80
N PRO A 91 2.53 -13.47 -17.83
CA PRO A 91 2.53 -14.58 -16.89
C PRO A 91 1.28 -14.53 -16.00
N ALA A 92 0.66 -15.70 -15.80
CA ALA A 92 -0.48 -15.81 -14.90
C ALA A 92 -0.04 -15.62 -13.44
N CYS A 93 -0.65 -14.66 -12.77
CA CYS A 93 -0.51 -14.46 -11.34
C CYS A 93 -1.42 -15.44 -10.61
N VAL A 94 -0.83 -16.36 -9.83
CA VAL A 94 -1.57 -17.34 -9.02
C VAL A 94 -1.60 -16.88 -7.58
N VAL A 95 -2.82 -16.73 -7.02
CA VAL A 95 -3.05 -16.21 -5.67
C VAL A 95 -4.23 -16.91 -5.01
N ASN A 96 -4.53 -16.62 -3.75
CA ASN A 96 -5.75 -17.10 -3.12
C ASN A 96 -7.00 -16.37 -3.66
N TRP A 97 -8.19 -16.95 -3.43
CA TRP A 97 -9.45 -16.38 -3.92
C TRP A 97 -9.66 -14.93 -3.54
N ASN A 98 -9.49 -14.59 -2.25
CA ASN A 98 -9.72 -13.23 -1.75
C ASN A 98 -8.81 -12.19 -2.43
N THR A 99 -7.55 -12.56 -2.65
CA THR A 99 -6.58 -11.70 -3.35
C THR A 99 -6.99 -11.51 -4.82
N ALA A 100 -7.39 -12.57 -5.51
CA ALA A 100 -7.83 -12.48 -6.90
C ALA A 100 -9.10 -11.62 -7.04
N GLU A 101 -10.06 -11.76 -6.12
CA GLU A 101 -11.26 -10.92 -6.03
C GLU A 101 -10.90 -9.46 -5.79
N MET A 102 -10.00 -9.17 -4.84
CA MET A 102 -9.55 -7.81 -4.54
C MET A 102 -8.83 -7.15 -5.73
N ILE A 103 -7.99 -7.88 -6.46
CA ILE A 103 -7.28 -7.35 -7.64
C ILE A 103 -8.27 -6.77 -8.65
N LYS A 104 -9.39 -7.47 -8.92
CA LYS A 104 -10.42 -6.98 -9.85
C LYS A 104 -11.02 -5.66 -9.39
N TYR A 105 -11.39 -5.53 -8.11
CA TYR A 105 -11.93 -4.28 -7.56
C TYR A 105 -10.89 -3.16 -7.54
N ALA A 106 -9.67 -3.46 -7.17
CA ALA A 106 -8.59 -2.48 -7.15
C ALA A 106 -8.34 -1.88 -8.55
N CYS A 107 -8.30 -2.72 -9.59
CA CYS A 107 -8.18 -2.26 -10.99
C CYS A 107 -9.31 -1.31 -11.38
N ASN A 108 -10.57 -1.70 -11.10
CA ASN A 108 -11.72 -0.88 -11.46
C ASN A 108 -11.75 0.45 -10.67
N ALA A 109 -11.46 0.41 -9.36
CA ALA A 109 -11.36 1.61 -8.52
C ALA A 109 -10.25 2.55 -9.00
N PHE A 110 -9.09 2.00 -9.38
CA PHE A 110 -7.98 2.79 -9.93
C PHE A 110 -8.33 3.43 -11.27
N HIS A 111 -9.07 2.73 -12.15
CA HIS A 111 -9.57 3.33 -13.39
C HIS A 111 -10.51 4.51 -13.10
N ALA A 112 -11.44 4.34 -12.16
CA ALA A 112 -12.35 5.41 -11.73
C ALA A 112 -11.57 6.60 -11.13
N ALA A 113 -10.58 6.34 -10.27
CA ALA A 113 -9.74 7.37 -9.66
C ALA A 113 -8.96 8.16 -10.73
N LYS A 114 -8.37 7.49 -11.72
CA LYS A 114 -7.65 8.16 -12.83
C LYS A 114 -8.57 9.08 -13.63
N ILE A 115 -9.78 8.63 -13.96
CA ILE A 115 -10.76 9.42 -14.71
C ILE A 115 -11.19 10.63 -13.88
N THR A 116 -11.51 10.41 -12.59
CA THR A 116 -11.94 11.48 -11.69
C THR A 116 -10.83 12.52 -11.51
N PHE A 117 -9.58 12.08 -11.28
CA PHE A 117 -8.42 12.96 -11.20
C PHE A 117 -8.29 13.84 -12.46
N ALA A 118 -8.31 13.23 -13.66
CA ALA A 118 -8.23 13.97 -14.91
C ALA A 118 -9.36 14.98 -15.07
N ASN A 119 -10.58 14.62 -14.67
CA ASN A 119 -11.74 15.50 -14.72
C ASN A 119 -11.64 16.66 -13.72
N GLU A 120 -11.11 16.43 -12.51
CA GLU A 120 -10.89 17.49 -11.52
C GLU A 120 -9.84 18.49 -11.99
N ILE A 121 -8.70 18.02 -12.51
CA ILE A 121 -7.71 18.88 -13.18
C ILE A 121 -8.33 19.63 -14.37
N GLY A 122 -9.18 18.96 -15.15
CA GLY A 122 -9.92 19.56 -16.25
C GLY A 122 -10.81 20.73 -15.83
N ARG A 123 -11.55 20.58 -14.71
CA ARG A 123 -12.41 21.65 -14.18
C ARG A 123 -11.60 22.87 -13.72
N VAL A 124 -10.50 22.63 -12.99
CA VAL A 124 -9.61 23.71 -12.56
C VAL A 124 -8.98 24.42 -13.78
N GLY A 125 -8.48 23.65 -14.74
CA GLY A 125 -7.89 24.20 -15.97
C GLY A 125 -8.90 25.04 -16.77
N LYS A 126 -10.13 24.56 -16.92
CA LYS A 126 -11.20 25.31 -17.60
C LYS A 126 -11.45 26.68 -16.95
N GLN A 127 -11.48 26.72 -15.61
CA GLN A 127 -11.70 27.96 -14.86
C GLN A 127 -10.52 28.92 -14.96
N LEU A 128 -9.30 28.41 -15.20
CA LEU A 128 -8.07 29.19 -15.28
C LEU A 128 -7.62 29.45 -16.72
N ASP A 129 -8.45 29.13 -17.72
CA ASP A 129 -8.13 29.25 -19.16
C ASP A 129 -6.84 28.46 -19.55
N ILE A 130 -6.70 27.25 -18.99
CA ILE A 130 -5.58 26.32 -19.23
C ILE A 130 -6.08 25.17 -20.10
N ASP A 131 -5.32 24.79 -21.14
CA ASP A 131 -5.59 23.57 -21.90
C ASP A 131 -5.20 22.33 -21.08
N SER A 132 -6.17 21.77 -20.37
CA SER A 132 -5.99 20.57 -19.53
C SER A 132 -5.67 19.32 -20.34
N LYS A 133 -5.90 19.28 -21.64
CA LYS A 133 -5.48 18.14 -22.49
C LYS A 133 -3.95 18.10 -22.57
N VAL A 134 -3.32 19.26 -22.74
CA VAL A 134 -1.86 19.38 -22.74
C VAL A 134 -1.30 18.98 -21.37
N VAL A 135 -1.91 19.46 -20.28
CA VAL A 135 -1.49 19.08 -18.91
C VAL A 135 -1.53 17.56 -18.72
N MET A 136 -2.64 16.92 -19.07
CA MET A 136 -2.80 15.47 -18.89
C MET A 136 -1.91 14.67 -19.87
N HIS A 137 -1.68 15.17 -21.07
CA HIS A 137 -0.73 14.55 -22.00
C HIS A 137 0.67 14.53 -21.41
N MET A 138 1.18 15.67 -20.92
CA MET A 138 2.51 15.76 -20.31
C MET A 138 2.63 14.91 -19.04
N LEU A 139 1.58 14.86 -18.22
CA LEU A 139 1.56 13.97 -17.05
C LEU A 139 1.74 12.50 -17.48
N CYS A 140 1.09 12.08 -18.57
CA CYS A 140 1.18 10.72 -19.10
C CYS A 140 2.51 10.41 -19.80
N GLU A 141 3.30 11.39 -20.20
CA GLU A 141 4.64 11.15 -20.77
C GLU A 141 5.66 10.73 -19.72
N ASP A 142 5.46 11.06 -18.45
CA ASP A 142 6.32 10.59 -17.36
C ASP A 142 6.03 9.10 -17.03
N LYS A 143 6.77 8.21 -17.70
CA LYS A 143 6.74 6.75 -17.47
C LYS A 143 7.61 6.32 -16.28
N ARG A 144 8.37 7.22 -15.71
CA ARG A 144 9.28 6.92 -14.60
C ARG A 144 8.59 7.03 -13.24
N LEU A 145 7.75 8.03 -13.05
CA LEU A 145 7.05 8.31 -11.79
C LEU A 145 5.54 8.18 -11.96
N ASN A 146 4.91 8.97 -12.85
CA ASN A 146 3.46 9.10 -12.92
C ASN A 146 2.76 7.84 -13.46
N ILE A 147 3.29 7.24 -14.52
CA ILE A 147 2.73 6.04 -15.16
C ILE A 147 3.68 4.85 -14.95
N SER A 148 3.88 4.50 -13.69
CA SER A 148 4.81 3.45 -13.27
C SER A 148 4.34 2.81 -11.95
N PRO A 149 4.98 1.72 -11.47
CA PRO A 149 4.74 1.18 -10.13
C PRO A 149 5.22 2.08 -8.98
N TYR A 150 5.94 3.15 -9.29
CA TYR A 150 6.41 4.08 -8.28
C TYR A 150 5.20 4.73 -7.58
N TYR A 151 5.25 4.89 -6.27
CA TYR A 151 4.15 5.34 -5.41
C TYR A 151 2.90 4.42 -5.37
N MET A 152 2.91 3.26 -6.03
CA MET A 152 1.80 2.29 -6.01
C MET A 152 1.98 1.19 -4.95
N ARG A 153 2.80 1.44 -3.94
CA ARG A 153 3.00 0.52 -2.81
C ARG A 153 2.24 1.03 -1.60
N PRO A 154 1.36 0.21 -0.99
CA PRO A 154 0.78 0.56 0.30
C PRO A 154 1.87 0.63 1.37
N GLY A 155 1.63 1.40 2.44
CA GLY A 155 2.58 1.51 3.54
C GLY A 155 2.60 2.91 4.15
N ASN A 156 3.76 3.57 4.20
CA ASN A 156 3.93 4.85 4.88
C ASN A 156 3.00 5.95 4.34
N PRO A 157 2.32 6.73 5.20
CA PRO A 157 1.62 7.94 4.76
C PRO A 157 2.54 8.88 3.98
N PHE A 158 2.01 9.60 3.00
CA PHE A 158 2.82 10.57 2.29
C PHE A 158 3.08 11.83 3.13
N GLY A 159 4.23 12.45 2.92
CA GLY A 159 4.66 13.66 3.58
C GLY A 159 5.66 14.45 2.76
N GLY A 160 6.49 15.21 3.45
CA GLY A 160 7.51 16.06 2.85
C GLY A 160 6.98 17.42 2.45
N SER A 161 7.88 18.29 2.01
CA SER A 161 7.61 19.70 1.76
C SER A 161 6.79 19.98 0.47
N CYS A 162 6.65 19.00 -0.41
CA CYS A 162 6.03 19.20 -1.74
C CYS A 162 4.58 18.71 -1.77
N LEU A 163 4.33 17.42 -1.56
CA LEU A 163 3.00 16.84 -1.80
C LEU A 163 1.89 17.51 -0.98
N PRO A 164 2.00 17.65 0.36
CA PRO A 164 0.93 18.27 1.13
C PRO A 164 0.72 19.75 0.77
N LYS A 165 1.81 20.49 0.56
CA LYS A 165 1.76 21.90 0.20
C LYS A 165 1.06 22.12 -1.14
N ASP A 166 1.41 21.34 -2.17
CA ASP A 166 0.89 21.53 -3.53
C ASP A 166 -0.58 21.07 -3.62
N VAL A 167 -0.97 20.03 -2.89
CA VAL A 167 -2.40 19.65 -2.74
C VAL A 167 -3.17 20.81 -2.11
N ARG A 168 -2.70 21.38 -1.00
CA ARG A 168 -3.37 22.54 -0.36
C ARG A 168 -3.47 23.75 -1.31
N ALA A 169 -2.40 24.05 -2.03
CA ALA A 169 -2.39 25.20 -2.96
C ALA A 169 -3.40 25.00 -4.10
N LEU A 170 -3.46 23.79 -4.68
CA LEU A 170 -4.41 23.50 -5.77
C LEU A 170 -5.85 23.50 -5.27
N THR A 171 -6.12 22.92 -4.12
CA THR A 171 -7.47 22.88 -3.54
C THR A 171 -7.93 24.28 -3.11
N ASP A 172 -7.06 25.10 -2.54
CA ASP A 172 -7.37 26.50 -2.23
C ASP A 172 -7.65 27.32 -3.51
N LYS A 173 -6.84 27.13 -4.56
CA LYS A 173 -7.10 27.78 -5.85
C LYS A 173 -8.44 27.36 -6.45
N ALA A 174 -8.77 26.08 -6.44
CA ALA A 174 -10.06 25.57 -6.92
C ALA A 174 -11.22 26.24 -6.12
N ARG A 175 -11.14 26.23 -4.80
CA ARG A 175 -12.15 26.83 -3.91
C ARG A 175 -12.34 28.32 -4.19
N THR A 176 -11.25 29.09 -4.32
CA THR A 176 -11.31 30.55 -4.58
C THR A 176 -11.84 30.89 -5.98
N THR A 177 -11.80 29.94 -6.91
CA THR A 177 -12.38 30.07 -8.25
C THR A 177 -13.75 29.42 -8.40
N GLY A 178 -14.34 28.89 -7.31
CA GLY A 178 -15.66 28.27 -7.30
C GLY A 178 -15.70 26.88 -7.95
N VAL A 179 -14.55 26.19 -8.04
CA VAL A 179 -14.48 24.83 -8.60
C VAL A 179 -14.42 23.79 -7.47
N HIS A 180 -15.31 22.81 -7.51
CA HIS A 180 -15.32 21.68 -6.58
C HIS A 180 -14.49 20.50 -7.14
N ILE A 181 -13.53 20.02 -6.36
CA ILE A 181 -12.61 18.92 -6.69
C ILE A 181 -12.53 17.91 -5.53
N PRO A 182 -13.61 17.17 -5.23
CA PRO A 182 -13.74 16.38 -4.02
C PRO A 182 -12.67 15.30 -3.84
N LEU A 183 -12.19 14.66 -4.92
CA LEU A 183 -11.11 13.69 -4.82
C LEU A 183 -9.84 14.34 -4.27
N LEU A 184 -9.41 15.45 -4.87
CA LEU A 184 -8.19 16.16 -4.47
C LEU A 184 -8.35 16.83 -3.10
N GLU A 185 -9.53 17.36 -2.78
CA GLU A 185 -9.84 17.94 -1.46
C GLU A 185 -9.71 16.93 -0.33
N ASN A 186 -9.98 15.65 -0.59
CA ASN A 186 -9.93 14.57 0.41
C ASN A 186 -8.59 13.83 0.50
N LEU A 187 -7.59 14.13 -0.34
CA LEU A 187 -6.30 13.44 -0.31
C LEU A 187 -5.61 13.55 1.06
N LEU A 188 -5.56 14.76 1.63
CA LEU A 188 -4.94 14.99 2.94
C LEU A 188 -5.73 14.32 4.07
N SER A 189 -7.06 14.38 4.02
CA SER A 189 -7.92 13.70 4.98
C SER A 189 -7.78 12.18 4.92
N SER A 190 -7.66 11.62 3.73
CA SER A 190 -7.39 10.18 3.54
C SER A 190 -6.02 9.80 4.11
N ASN A 191 -4.99 10.62 3.86
CA ASN A 191 -3.65 10.39 4.39
C ASN A 191 -3.61 10.46 5.93
N GLU A 192 -4.34 11.41 6.52
CA GLU A 192 -4.50 11.52 7.97
C GLU A 192 -5.19 10.27 8.56
N ARG A 193 -6.26 9.78 7.93
CA ARG A 193 -6.91 8.53 8.36
C ARG A 193 -5.97 7.33 8.31
N HIS A 194 -5.10 7.28 7.30
CA HIS A 194 -4.08 6.26 7.20
C HIS A 194 -3.07 6.33 8.36
N LEU A 195 -2.62 7.56 8.71
CA LEU A 195 -1.77 7.78 9.89
C LEU A 195 -2.46 7.33 11.18
N GLN A 196 -3.73 7.64 11.38
CA GLN A 196 -4.50 7.20 12.55
C GLN A 196 -4.60 5.66 12.63
N SER A 197 -4.70 4.97 11.50
CA SER A 197 -4.68 3.50 11.45
C SER A 197 -3.33 2.95 11.94
N LEU A 198 -2.21 3.57 11.57
CA LEU A 198 -0.89 3.20 12.07
C LEU A 198 -0.78 3.40 13.58
N LEU A 199 -1.25 4.53 14.10
CA LEU A 199 -1.24 4.81 15.54
C LEU A 199 -2.07 3.78 16.32
N SER A 200 -3.25 3.42 15.81
CA SER A 200 -4.10 2.38 16.40
C SER A 200 -3.41 1.01 16.42
N LEU A 201 -2.66 0.69 15.37
CA LEU A 201 -1.88 -0.54 15.31
C LEU A 201 -0.75 -0.56 16.36
N ILE A 202 -0.04 0.57 16.50
CA ILE A 202 0.99 0.74 17.53
C ILE A 202 0.39 0.54 18.93
N GLU A 203 -0.74 1.18 19.22
CA GLU A 203 -1.44 1.05 20.51
C GLU A 203 -1.88 -0.38 20.81
N ALA A 204 -2.35 -1.10 19.80
CA ALA A 204 -2.80 -2.49 19.91
C ALA A 204 -1.69 -3.45 20.36
N THR A 205 -0.41 -3.12 20.16
CA THR A 205 0.72 -3.92 20.67
C THR A 205 0.80 -3.95 22.20
N GLY A 206 0.18 -2.99 22.88
CA GLY A 206 0.25 -2.83 24.35
C GLY A 206 1.62 -2.40 24.87
N LYS A 207 2.62 -2.22 24.01
CA LYS A 207 3.96 -1.77 24.38
C LYS A 207 3.94 -0.29 24.77
N ARG A 208 4.89 0.12 25.61
CA ARG A 208 5.07 1.53 26.02
C ARG A 208 6.43 2.10 25.64
N GLU A 209 7.38 1.26 25.28
CA GLU A 209 8.62 1.66 24.64
C GLU A 209 8.40 1.64 23.13
N ALA A 210 8.79 2.69 22.43
CA ALA A 210 8.61 2.83 20.99
C ALA A 210 9.91 3.27 20.32
N VAL A 211 10.27 2.60 19.25
CA VAL A 211 11.46 2.90 18.45
C VAL A 211 11.01 3.27 17.03
N ILE A 212 11.46 4.42 16.53
CA ILE A 212 11.20 4.85 15.16
C ILE A 212 12.50 4.70 14.37
N LEU A 213 12.49 3.80 13.37
CA LEU A 213 13.60 3.64 12.43
C LEU A 213 13.33 4.51 11.19
N GLY A 214 13.99 5.69 11.15
CA GLY A 214 13.78 6.69 10.10
C GLY A 214 12.71 7.72 10.48
N LEU A 215 13.13 8.93 10.81
CA LEU A 215 12.26 10.06 11.14
C LEU A 215 11.97 10.96 9.94
N SER A 216 12.91 11.05 8.99
CA SER A 216 12.78 11.88 7.80
C SER A 216 11.67 11.33 6.88
N PHE A 217 11.04 12.21 6.10
CA PHE A 217 9.95 11.79 5.22
C PHE A 217 10.38 10.81 4.12
N LYS A 218 11.68 10.71 3.86
CA LYS A 218 12.29 9.86 2.84
C LYS A 218 13.71 9.47 3.27
N SER A 219 14.15 8.30 2.85
CA SER A 219 15.51 7.82 3.11
C SER A 219 16.59 8.74 2.49
N ASN A 220 17.74 8.80 3.14
CA ASN A 220 18.89 9.60 2.71
C ASN A 220 18.62 11.12 2.62
N THR A 221 17.77 11.65 3.48
CA THR A 221 17.54 13.09 3.63
C THR A 221 17.40 13.44 5.11
N ASP A 222 17.72 14.68 5.45
CA ASP A 222 17.48 15.27 6.76
C ASP A 222 16.20 16.12 6.82
N ASP A 223 15.36 16.08 5.78
CA ASP A 223 14.13 16.86 5.70
C ASP A 223 13.01 16.24 6.56
N LEU A 224 12.66 16.95 7.62
CA LEU A 224 11.64 16.58 8.60
C LEU A 224 10.31 17.31 8.39
N ARG A 225 10.24 18.18 7.37
CA ARG A 225 9.02 18.95 7.09
C ARG A 225 7.88 18.05 6.68
N GLU A 226 6.78 18.14 7.42
CA GLU A 226 5.59 17.32 7.21
C GLU A 226 5.91 15.81 7.10
N SER A 227 6.93 15.34 7.83
CA SER A 227 7.18 13.90 7.93
C SER A 227 6.11 13.24 8.79
N PRO A 228 5.43 12.19 8.30
CA PRO A 228 4.46 11.42 9.10
C PRO A 228 5.07 10.84 10.37
N MET A 229 6.34 10.47 10.34
CA MET A 229 7.03 9.91 11.51
C MET A 229 7.29 10.96 12.60
N VAL A 230 7.35 12.24 12.26
CA VAL A 230 7.34 13.33 13.25
C VAL A 230 5.99 13.39 13.95
N ASP A 231 4.89 13.23 13.23
CA ASP A 231 3.53 13.19 13.80
C ASP A 231 3.36 11.97 14.70
N VAL A 232 3.84 10.79 14.26
CA VAL A 232 3.87 9.56 15.09
C VAL A 232 4.65 9.78 16.38
N ALA A 233 5.87 10.34 16.28
CA ALA A 233 6.70 10.61 17.45
C ALA A 233 6.01 11.56 18.46
N GLN A 234 5.42 12.64 17.96
CA GLN A 234 4.68 13.60 18.80
C GLN A 234 3.48 12.96 19.48
N TYR A 235 2.71 12.16 18.74
CA TYR A 235 1.57 11.43 19.29
C TYR A 235 1.99 10.49 20.43
N LEU A 236 3.01 9.67 20.18
CA LEU A 236 3.51 8.70 21.15
C LEU A 236 4.04 9.37 22.44
N LEU A 237 4.82 10.45 22.27
CA LEU A 237 5.29 11.27 23.41
C LEU A 237 4.12 11.85 24.22
N GLY A 238 3.11 12.41 23.53
CA GLY A 238 1.90 12.96 24.16
C GLY A 238 1.07 11.92 24.91
N HIS A 239 1.19 10.65 24.55
CA HIS A 239 0.51 9.52 25.20
C HIS A 239 1.39 8.75 26.17
N GLY A 240 2.55 9.30 26.56
CA GLY A 240 3.41 8.77 27.61
C GLY A 240 4.23 7.55 27.23
N TYR A 241 4.53 7.40 25.92
CA TYR A 241 5.50 6.41 25.47
C TYR A 241 6.93 6.89 25.73
N ASP A 242 7.82 5.94 26.02
CA ASP A 242 9.27 6.16 25.96
C ASP A 242 9.71 6.00 24.49
N VAL A 243 9.98 7.13 23.83
CA VAL A 243 10.26 7.17 22.40
C VAL A 243 11.76 7.30 22.14
N ARG A 244 12.30 6.39 21.35
CA ARG A 244 13.67 6.43 20.85
C ARG A 244 13.63 6.49 19.31
N ILE A 245 14.55 7.21 18.71
CA ILE A 245 14.59 7.44 17.26
C ILE A 245 15.98 7.10 16.75
N TYR A 246 16.05 6.33 15.69
CA TYR A 246 17.28 6.08 14.95
C TYR A 246 17.10 6.49 13.49
N ASP A 247 17.84 7.49 13.06
CA ASP A 247 17.88 7.96 11.67
C ASP A 247 19.31 8.40 11.34
N PRO A 248 20.11 7.54 10.71
CA PRO A 248 21.53 7.82 10.45
C PRO A 248 21.77 8.96 9.44
N ALA A 249 20.76 9.34 8.65
CA ALA A 249 20.83 10.47 7.74
C ALA A 249 20.59 11.82 8.44
N LEU A 250 20.06 11.81 9.65
CA LEU A 250 19.67 13.00 10.38
C LEU A 250 20.83 13.58 11.20
N ASN A 251 21.36 14.71 10.73
CA ASN A 251 22.37 15.46 11.46
C ASN A 251 21.77 16.78 11.99
N LEU A 252 21.44 16.80 13.31
CA LEU A 252 20.82 17.97 13.93
C LEU A 252 21.68 19.24 13.85
N ALA A 253 23.00 19.11 13.84
CA ALA A 253 23.91 20.25 13.74
C ALA A 253 23.93 20.88 12.34
N ALA A 254 23.58 20.10 11.33
CA ALA A 254 23.50 20.57 9.93
C ALA A 254 22.14 21.15 9.56
N LEU A 255 21.11 20.98 10.40
CA LEU A 255 19.77 21.50 10.11
C LEU A 255 19.76 23.02 10.03
N VAL A 256 19.23 23.57 8.94
CA VAL A 256 19.16 25.02 8.69
C VAL A 256 17.77 25.44 8.19
N GLY A 257 17.50 26.73 8.24
CA GLY A 257 16.34 27.37 7.61
C GLY A 257 14.99 26.85 8.12
N ALA A 258 14.09 26.51 7.20
CA ALA A 258 12.73 26.07 7.51
C ALA A 258 12.71 24.71 8.21
N ASN A 259 13.60 23.78 7.84
CA ASN A 259 13.68 22.46 8.46
C ASN A 259 14.05 22.58 9.96
N LYS A 260 15.06 23.39 10.28
CA LYS A 260 15.42 23.67 11.68
C LYS A 260 14.23 24.27 12.47
N ARG A 261 13.56 25.29 11.91
CA ARG A 261 12.41 25.92 12.57
C ARG A 261 11.27 24.92 12.89
N VAL A 262 10.99 24.00 11.97
CA VAL A 262 9.98 22.98 12.20
C VAL A 262 10.34 22.15 13.43
N ILE A 263 11.60 21.74 13.56
CA ILE A 263 12.06 20.92 14.68
C ILE A 263 12.08 21.71 16.00
N ASP A 264 12.56 22.91 15.98
CA ASP A 264 12.61 23.77 17.20
C ASP A 264 11.20 23.99 17.78
N VAL A 265 10.16 24.03 16.93
CA VAL A 265 8.77 24.21 17.34
C VAL A 265 8.07 22.87 17.65
N ARG A 266 8.19 21.88 16.75
CA ARG A 266 7.40 20.64 16.82
C ARG A 266 8.03 19.56 17.70
N MET A 267 9.37 19.50 17.74
CA MET A 267 10.12 18.50 18.51
C MET A 267 11.34 19.13 19.21
N PRO A 268 11.16 20.08 20.13
CA PRO A 268 12.27 20.77 20.78
C PRO A 268 13.20 19.82 21.58
N HIS A 269 12.74 18.62 21.88
CA HIS A 269 13.49 17.59 22.60
C HIS A 269 14.09 16.50 21.68
N LEU A 270 14.06 16.68 20.34
CA LEU A 270 14.53 15.67 19.39
C LEU A 270 15.95 15.17 19.68
N ALA A 271 16.85 16.07 20.11
CA ALA A 271 18.22 15.70 20.44
C ALA A 271 18.33 14.67 21.59
N LYS A 272 17.31 14.58 22.47
CA LYS A 272 17.27 13.59 23.56
C LYS A 272 16.70 12.25 23.09
N LEU A 273 15.90 12.25 22.05
CA LEU A 273 15.23 11.07 21.50
C LEU A 273 16.10 10.36 20.47
N LEU A 274 16.94 11.12 19.74
CA LEU A 274 17.79 10.60 18.69
C LEU A 274 18.96 9.83 19.27
N GLN A 275 19.07 8.55 18.88
CA GLN A 275 20.12 7.66 19.33
C GLN A 275 21.24 7.58 18.29
N GLY A 276 22.49 7.52 18.75
CA GLY A 276 23.67 7.50 17.90
C GLY A 276 23.93 6.14 17.25
N ASP A 277 23.35 5.09 17.77
CA ASP A 277 23.48 3.73 17.28
C ASP A 277 22.18 2.93 17.43
N ILE A 278 22.07 1.87 16.64
CA ILE A 278 20.86 1.07 16.54
C ILE A 278 20.63 0.20 17.80
N ALA A 279 21.71 -0.24 18.46
CA ALA A 279 21.63 -1.04 19.68
C ALA A 279 20.97 -0.26 20.82
N THR A 280 21.43 0.98 21.01
CA THR A 280 20.86 1.91 22.00
C THR A 280 19.42 2.25 21.67
N ALA A 281 19.10 2.44 20.38
CA ALA A 281 17.74 2.74 19.93
C ALA A 281 16.78 1.59 20.22
N LEU A 282 17.12 0.35 19.87
CA LEU A 282 16.28 -0.81 20.08
C LEU A 282 16.05 -1.10 21.58
N GLY A 283 17.11 -1.04 22.39
CA GLY A 283 17.02 -1.44 23.78
C GLY A 283 16.70 -2.94 23.93
N LYS A 284 15.84 -3.31 24.89
CA LYS A 284 15.51 -4.72 25.16
C LYS A 284 14.08 -5.11 24.81
N ASP A 285 13.19 -4.14 24.70
CA ASP A 285 11.76 -4.31 24.47
C ASP A 285 11.20 -3.10 23.72
N GLY A 286 10.05 -3.24 23.08
CA GLY A 286 9.31 -2.14 22.48
C GLY A 286 8.65 -2.47 21.16
N VAL A 287 7.78 -1.55 20.72
CA VAL A 287 7.27 -1.54 19.35
C VAL A 287 8.25 -0.78 18.46
N VAL A 288 8.63 -1.38 17.35
CA VAL A 288 9.61 -0.82 16.40
C VAL A 288 8.89 -0.47 15.10
N ILE A 289 8.76 0.81 14.81
CA ILE A 289 8.16 1.33 13.58
C ILE A 289 9.25 1.40 12.51
N ALA A 290 9.23 0.47 11.55
CA ALA A 290 10.20 0.38 10.47
C ALA A 290 9.79 1.28 9.30
N ALA A 291 10.01 2.59 9.45
CA ALA A 291 9.64 3.60 8.45
C ALA A 291 10.68 3.74 7.34
N GLN A 292 11.94 3.45 7.62
CA GLN A 292 13.00 3.39 6.62
C GLN A 292 13.82 2.13 6.79
N LYS A 293 14.30 1.58 5.68
CA LYS A 293 15.20 0.43 5.70
C LYS A 293 16.58 0.86 6.19
N SER A 294 17.15 0.04 7.06
CA SER A 294 18.55 0.13 7.47
C SER A 294 19.27 -1.21 7.19
N SER A 295 20.48 -1.40 7.69
CA SER A 295 21.16 -2.68 7.54
C SER A 295 20.51 -3.74 8.43
N ILE A 296 20.05 -4.85 7.83
CA ILE A 296 19.50 -5.99 8.60
C ILE A 296 20.57 -6.64 9.47
N ASP A 297 21.82 -6.67 9.00
CA ASP A 297 22.96 -7.23 9.73
C ASP A 297 23.29 -6.40 10.99
N ASP A 298 23.08 -5.09 10.94
CA ASP A 298 23.25 -4.21 12.11
C ASP A 298 22.09 -4.34 13.10
N LEU A 299 20.88 -4.64 12.62
CA LEU A 299 19.69 -4.85 13.43
C LEU A 299 19.71 -6.19 14.18
N LYS A 300 19.99 -7.26 13.45
CA LYS A 300 19.84 -8.65 13.89
C LYS A 300 20.47 -8.97 15.24
N PRO A 301 21.70 -8.50 15.59
CA PRO A 301 22.32 -8.80 16.89
C PRO A 301 21.60 -8.23 18.09
N HIS A 302 20.71 -7.24 17.90
CA HIS A 302 20.07 -6.46 18.96
C HIS A 302 18.58 -6.72 19.07
N VAL A 303 18.00 -7.51 18.16
CA VAL A 303 16.57 -7.86 18.17
C VAL A 303 16.32 -9.05 19.08
N THR A 304 15.25 -8.98 19.86
CA THR A 304 14.79 -10.04 20.76
C THR A 304 13.32 -10.36 20.50
N GLU A 305 12.83 -11.47 21.05
CA GLU A 305 11.42 -11.87 21.01
C GLU A 305 10.46 -10.85 21.67
N ASN A 306 11.00 -9.94 22.48
CA ASN A 306 10.21 -8.88 23.11
C ASN A 306 9.95 -7.68 22.21
N HIS A 307 10.61 -7.58 21.04
CA HIS A 307 10.32 -6.54 20.06
C HIS A 307 9.10 -6.91 19.23
N HIS A 308 8.33 -5.88 18.83
CA HIS A 308 7.23 -6.00 17.89
C HIS A 308 7.45 -5.02 16.73
N PHE A 309 7.84 -5.54 15.58
CA PHE A 309 8.06 -4.72 14.39
C PHE A 309 6.74 -4.45 13.68
N ILE A 310 6.46 -3.17 13.42
CA ILE A 310 5.44 -2.71 12.49
C ILE A 310 6.16 -2.18 11.25
N ASP A 311 6.03 -2.92 10.16
CA ASP A 311 6.68 -2.56 8.90
C ASP A 311 5.75 -1.70 8.05
N VAL A 312 6.14 -0.46 7.81
CA VAL A 312 5.41 0.50 6.95
C VAL A 312 6.10 0.72 5.61
N ASN A 313 7.16 -0.04 5.29
CA ASN A 313 7.99 0.18 4.11
C ASN A 313 8.19 -1.07 3.23
N GLY A 314 7.57 -2.22 3.58
CA GLY A 314 7.74 -3.48 2.87
C GLY A 314 9.17 -4.01 2.99
N TRP A 315 9.71 -4.03 4.19
CA TRP A 315 11.03 -4.56 4.49
C TRP A 315 10.94 -6.03 4.90
N THR A 316 10.84 -6.91 3.90
CA THR A 316 10.51 -8.33 4.06
C THR A 316 11.50 -9.10 4.93
N GLU A 317 12.78 -8.69 4.97
CA GLU A 317 13.82 -9.31 5.77
C GLU A 317 13.56 -9.22 7.29
N LEU A 318 12.70 -8.31 7.73
CA LEU A 318 12.29 -8.22 9.14
C LEU A 318 11.52 -9.46 9.62
N GLN A 319 10.88 -10.20 8.72
CA GLN A 319 10.16 -11.45 9.04
C GLN A 319 11.09 -12.58 9.50
N GLU A 320 12.38 -12.48 9.20
CA GLU A 320 13.39 -13.47 9.60
C GLU A 320 13.99 -13.20 10.99
N LEU A 321 13.63 -12.08 11.61
CA LEU A 321 14.15 -11.70 12.92
C LEU A 321 13.40 -12.46 14.04
N PRO A 322 14.06 -12.72 15.19
CA PRO A 322 13.44 -13.38 16.32
C PRO A 322 12.51 -12.43 17.11
N SER A 323 11.49 -11.89 16.46
CA SER A 323 10.58 -10.88 17.00
C SER A 323 9.18 -11.07 16.46
N ASN A 324 8.18 -10.43 17.06
CA ASN A 324 6.87 -10.30 16.41
C ASN A 324 6.99 -9.35 15.22
N TYR A 325 6.32 -9.70 14.12
CA TYR A 325 6.29 -8.89 12.91
C TYR A 325 4.86 -8.68 12.43
N GLU A 326 4.55 -7.47 12.05
CA GLU A 326 3.28 -7.09 11.45
C GLU A 326 3.52 -6.10 10.30
N GLY A 327 3.04 -6.44 9.11
CA GLY A 327 3.02 -5.50 7.99
C GLY A 327 1.82 -4.56 8.12
N PHE A 328 2.04 -3.25 7.98
CA PHE A 328 0.98 -2.25 8.18
C PHE A 328 -0.21 -2.42 7.21
N CYS A 329 0.05 -2.86 5.99
CA CYS A 329 -0.97 -3.00 4.95
C CYS A 329 -0.96 -4.38 4.26
N TRP A 330 -0.27 -5.37 4.80
CA TRP A 330 -0.16 -6.72 4.21
C TRP A 330 -0.03 -7.80 5.26
#